data_4645a3da70a38e0505383ef1cd112f19
#
_entry.id   4645a3da70a38e0505383ef1cd112f19
#
_cell.length_a   1.000
_cell.length_b   1.000
_cell.length_c   1.000
_cell.angle_alpha   90.00
_cell.angle_beta   90.00
_cell.angle_gamma   90.00
#
_symmetry.space_group_name_H-M   'P 1'
#
loop_
_entity.id
_entity.type
_entity.pdbx_description
1 polymer ?
#
loop_
_entity_poly.entity_id
_entity_poly.type
_entity_poly.pdbx_seq_one_letter_code
_entity_poly.pdbx_strand_id
1 'polypeptide(L)'
;MATLTEWVIQQGHRAIGFIKGHPLHWSAHQREQAFRRTMARYNLPVREEWVLQGDYSPESGVRAAEQLLRQSELPTVVLAANDDMAMGFLQHCRTMEIPVPDRISIAGFDDSVWVQRMGVPLTTIHHDRYQVGYLAAQQLLHHIETGDAHPQRILINGTLVVRQSVTMGYALASATTLQPTYATEGGFRR
;
A
#
# COMPACT_ATOMS: atom_id res chain seq x y z
N MET A 1 -4.09 -6.84 -5.19
CA MET A 1 -4.00 -5.37 -5.38
C MET A 1 -5.36 -4.72 -5.60
N ALA A 2 -6.24 -5.22 -6.48
CA ALA A 2 -7.58 -4.63 -6.66
C ALA A 2 -8.36 -4.51 -5.33
N THR A 3 -8.46 -5.58 -4.55
CA THR A 3 -9.11 -5.60 -3.23
C THR A 3 -8.55 -4.54 -2.28
N LEU A 4 -7.22 -4.37 -2.24
CA LEU A 4 -6.57 -3.38 -1.39
C LEU A 4 -6.88 -1.95 -1.85
N THR A 5 -6.81 -1.69 -3.16
CA THR A 5 -7.14 -0.39 -3.74
C THR A 5 -8.62 -0.02 -3.49
N GLU A 6 -9.53 -0.98 -3.69
CA GLU A 6 -10.94 -0.79 -3.44
C GLU A 6 -11.21 -0.48 -1.95
N TRP A 7 -10.56 -1.22 -1.05
CA TRP A 7 -10.72 -1.01 0.38
C TRP A 7 -10.26 0.38 0.82
N VAL A 8 -9.08 0.87 0.38
CA VAL A 8 -8.64 2.23 0.76
C VAL A 8 -9.56 3.32 0.19
N ILE A 9 -10.17 3.10 -0.99
CA ILE A 9 -11.19 3.99 -1.53
C ILE A 9 -12.45 4.00 -0.65
N GLN A 10 -12.87 2.84 -0.16
CA GLN A 10 -14.01 2.69 0.77
C GLN A 10 -13.71 3.34 2.13
N GLN A 11 -12.43 3.38 2.57
CA GLN A 11 -12.01 4.15 3.74
C GLN A 11 -12.02 5.68 3.51
N GLY A 12 -12.35 6.15 2.30
CA GLY A 12 -12.46 7.58 1.98
C GLY A 12 -11.24 8.17 1.27
N HIS A 13 -10.18 7.41 1.03
CA HIS A 13 -9.03 7.90 0.28
C HIS A 13 -9.38 8.16 -1.19
N ARG A 14 -8.91 9.30 -1.72
CA ARG A 14 -9.10 9.70 -3.13
C ARG A 14 -7.77 10.03 -3.80
N ALA A 15 -6.82 10.55 -3.04
CA ALA A 15 -5.44 10.82 -3.44
C ALA A 15 -4.58 9.61 -3.06
N ILE A 16 -4.31 8.73 -4.03
CA ILE A 16 -3.70 7.41 -3.81
C ILE A 16 -2.43 7.30 -4.64
N GLY A 17 -1.29 7.06 -3.98
CA GLY A 17 -0.02 6.75 -4.61
C GLY A 17 0.21 5.25 -4.76
N PHE A 18 1.13 4.87 -5.65
CA PHE A 18 1.48 3.48 -5.88
C PHE A 18 2.99 3.29 -6.08
N ILE A 19 3.59 2.35 -5.36
CA ILE A 19 4.98 1.93 -5.58
C ILE A 19 4.95 0.61 -6.35
N LYS A 20 5.42 0.65 -7.60
CA LYS A 20 5.48 -0.50 -8.50
C LYS A 20 6.55 -1.50 -8.04
N GLY A 21 6.39 -2.75 -8.46
CA GLY A 21 7.44 -3.75 -8.29
C GLY A 21 8.48 -3.70 -9.42
N HIS A 22 9.33 -4.74 -9.46
CA HIS A 22 10.39 -4.85 -10.46
C HIS A 22 9.82 -4.89 -11.89
N PRO A 23 10.33 -4.07 -12.83
CA PRO A 23 9.71 -3.89 -14.16
C PRO A 23 9.72 -5.14 -15.03
N LEU A 24 10.65 -6.07 -14.80
CA LEU A 24 10.70 -7.33 -15.56
C LEU A 24 9.78 -8.43 -14.98
N HIS A 25 9.14 -8.20 -13.84
CA HIS A 25 8.29 -9.21 -13.23
C HIS A 25 6.84 -9.04 -13.69
N TRP A 26 6.28 -10.11 -14.22
CA TRP A 26 4.87 -10.16 -14.64
C TRP A 26 3.91 -9.77 -13.51
N SER A 27 4.19 -10.21 -12.27
CA SER A 27 3.37 -9.88 -11.10
C SER A 27 3.34 -8.38 -10.79
N ALA A 28 4.43 -7.63 -11.07
CA ALA A 28 4.48 -6.18 -10.91
C ALA A 28 3.49 -5.50 -11.87
N HIS A 29 3.50 -5.89 -13.13
CA HIS A 29 2.56 -5.39 -14.14
C HIS A 29 1.10 -5.70 -13.78
N GLN A 30 0.83 -6.92 -13.28
CA GLN A 30 -0.52 -7.30 -12.87
C GLN A 30 -1.02 -6.48 -11.67
N ARG A 31 -0.15 -6.20 -10.69
CA ARG A 31 -0.49 -5.37 -9.53
C ARG A 31 -0.74 -3.91 -9.93
N GLU A 32 0.09 -3.33 -10.79
CA GLU A 32 -0.10 -1.98 -11.33
C GLU A 32 -1.40 -1.88 -12.14
N GLN A 33 -1.64 -2.82 -13.06
CA GLN A 33 -2.88 -2.83 -13.83
C GLN A 33 -4.13 -2.97 -12.95
N ALA A 34 -4.07 -3.79 -11.91
CA ALA A 34 -5.16 -3.94 -10.96
C ALA A 34 -5.43 -2.64 -10.21
N PHE A 35 -4.38 -1.92 -9.77
CA PHE A 35 -4.49 -0.60 -9.18
C PHE A 35 -5.17 0.38 -10.15
N ARG A 36 -4.62 0.56 -11.36
CA ARG A 36 -5.14 1.51 -12.35
C ARG A 36 -6.58 1.23 -12.76
N ARG A 37 -6.93 -0.05 -12.99
CA ARG A 37 -8.31 -0.46 -13.33
C ARG A 37 -9.28 -0.17 -12.17
N THR A 38 -8.86 -0.35 -10.93
CA THR A 38 -9.70 -0.06 -9.77
C THR A 38 -9.90 1.44 -9.63
N MET A 39 -8.85 2.26 -9.76
CA MET A 39 -8.97 3.72 -9.76
C MET A 39 -9.95 4.20 -10.84
N ALA A 40 -9.82 3.70 -12.07
CA ALA A 40 -10.71 4.04 -13.18
C ALA A 40 -12.17 3.63 -12.90
N ARG A 41 -12.42 2.45 -12.33
CA ARG A 41 -13.77 1.98 -11.96
C ARG A 41 -14.46 2.90 -10.94
N TYR A 42 -13.68 3.56 -10.08
CA TYR A 42 -14.17 4.54 -9.11
C TYR A 42 -14.10 5.99 -9.61
N ASN A 43 -13.80 6.22 -10.91
CA ASN A 43 -13.63 7.54 -11.51
C ASN A 43 -12.60 8.41 -10.77
N LEU A 44 -11.54 7.80 -10.24
CA LEU A 44 -10.45 8.50 -9.59
C LEU A 44 -9.26 8.63 -10.53
N PRO A 45 -8.65 9.83 -10.65
CA PRO A 45 -7.48 10.04 -11.48
C PRO A 45 -6.25 9.33 -10.87
N VAL A 46 -5.43 8.74 -11.71
CA VAL A 46 -4.08 8.29 -11.34
C VAL A 46 -3.12 9.43 -11.67
N ARG A 47 -2.49 10.00 -10.66
CA ARG A 47 -1.43 11.01 -10.84
C ARG A 47 -0.11 10.27 -11.05
N GLU A 48 0.48 10.42 -12.22
CA GLU A 48 1.69 9.67 -12.60
C GLU A 48 2.89 10.02 -11.72
N GLU A 49 2.96 11.24 -11.20
CA GLU A 49 3.96 11.66 -10.24
C GLU A 49 3.91 10.90 -8.90
N TRP A 50 2.78 10.24 -8.59
CA TRP A 50 2.60 9.39 -7.41
C TRP A 50 2.73 7.88 -7.73
N VAL A 51 3.04 7.53 -8.99
CA VAL A 51 3.32 6.16 -9.41
C VAL A 51 4.83 5.97 -9.50
N LEU A 52 5.41 5.45 -8.44
CA LEU A 52 6.85 5.40 -8.24
C LEU A 52 7.42 4.05 -8.64
N GLN A 53 8.61 4.03 -9.20
CA GLN A 53 9.28 2.79 -9.58
C GLN A 53 9.99 2.17 -8.37
N GLY A 54 9.66 0.93 -8.06
CA GLY A 54 10.37 0.08 -7.12
C GLY A 54 10.93 -1.18 -7.81
N ASP A 55 11.55 -2.03 -7.02
CA ASP A 55 12.18 -3.28 -7.46
C ASP A 55 11.95 -4.45 -6.49
N TYR A 56 10.99 -4.30 -5.57
CA TYR A 56 10.66 -5.19 -4.46
C TYR A 56 11.62 -5.14 -3.26
N SER A 57 12.72 -4.38 -3.32
CA SER A 57 13.63 -4.20 -2.18
C SER A 57 13.16 -3.11 -1.21
N PRO A 58 13.53 -3.20 0.08
CA PRO A 58 13.28 -2.12 1.04
C PRO A 58 13.93 -0.80 0.61
N GLU A 59 15.12 -0.85 0.02
CA GLU A 59 15.85 0.31 -0.45
C GLU A 59 15.08 1.08 -1.54
N SER A 60 14.35 0.36 -2.41
CA SER A 60 13.49 1.01 -3.40
C SER A 60 12.28 1.66 -2.75
N GLY A 61 11.79 1.12 -1.64
CA GLY A 61 10.77 1.76 -0.81
C GLY A 61 11.24 3.07 -0.18
N VAL A 62 12.49 3.11 0.32
CA VAL A 62 13.14 4.33 0.82
C VAL A 62 13.24 5.38 -0.30
N ARG A 63 13.77 5.00 -1.47
CA ARG A 63 13.87 5.93 -2.63
C ARG A 63 12.52 6.47 -3.07
N ALA A 64 11.48 5.62 -3.05
CA ALA A 64 10.12 6.05 -3.37
C ALA A 64 9.60 7.08 -2.35
N ALA A 65 9.86 6.87 -1.06
CA ALA A 65 9.49 7.83 -0.02
C ALA A 65 10.22 9.16 -0.21
N GLU A 66 11.54 9.14 -0.44
CA GLU A 66 12.34 10.34 -0.71
C GLU A 66 11.82 11.14 -1.91
N GLN A 67 11.50 10.45 -3.00
CA GLN A 67 10.97 11.09 -4.20
C GLN A 67 9.58 11.69 -3.95
N LEU A 68 8.70 10.95 -3.27
CA LEU A 68 7.33 11.38 -3.02
C LEU A 68 7.26 12.56 -2.06
N LEU A 69 8.01 12.51 -0.96
CA LEU A 69 7.95 13.52 0.09
C LEU A 69 8.59 14.88 -0.28
N ARG A 70 9.28 14.95 -1.42
CA ARG A 70 9.76 16.22 -2.01
C ARG A 70 8.71 16.94 -2.85
N GLN A 71 7.57 16.29 -3.12
CA GLN A 71 6.51 16.90 -3.94
C GLN A 71 5.69 17.90 -3.11
N SER A 72 5.15 18.91 -3.78
CA SER A 72 4.30 19.94 -3.15
C SER A 72 2.95 19.38 -2.70
N GLU A 73 2.43 18.38 -3.40
CA GLU A 73 1.20 17.68 -3.07
C GLU A 73 1.50 16.20 -2.82
N LEU A 74 0.91 15.65 -1.76
CA LEU A 74 1.11 14.26 -1.37
C LEU A 74 -0.20 13.48 -1.45
N PRO A 75 -0.13 12.18 -1.79
CA PRO A 75 -1.28 11.30 -1.60
C PRO A 75 -1.58 11.13 -0.11
N THR A 76 -2.81 10.75 0.20
CA THR A 76 -3.22 10.44 1.59
C THR A 76 -2.89 9.00 1.97
N VAL A 77 -2.70 8.13 0.98
CA VAL A 77 -2.29 6.74 1.14
C VAL A 77 -1.38 6.32 -0.01
N VAL A 78 -0.38 5.50 0.29
CA VAL A 78 0.49 4.84 -0.69
C VAL A 78 0.26 3.34 -0.63
N LEU A 79 0.07 2.70 -1.77
CA LEU A 79 0.01 1.26 -1.90
C LEU A 79 1.33 0.76 -2.47
N ALA A 80 2.03 -0.10 -1.74
CA ALA A 80 3.25 -0.72 -2.23
C ALA A 80 2.95 -2.09 -2.85
N ALA A 81 3.65 -2.43 -3.94
CA ALA A 81 3.46 -3.71 -4.61
C ALA A 81 3.94 -4.90 -3.77
N ASN A 82 4.74 -4.69 -2.71
CA ASN A 82 5.03 -5.69 -1.68
C ASN A 82 5.27 -5.05 -0.31
N ASP A 83 5.40 -5.88 0.72
CA ASP A 83 5.62 -5.45 2.10
C ASP A 83 7.02 -4.88 2.34
N ASP A 84 8.05 -5.38 1.63
CA ASP A 84 9.43 -4.92 1.81
C ASP A 84 9.59 -3.46 1.37
N MET A 85 8.98 -3.07 0.25
CA MET A 85 8.94 -1.66 -0.16
C MET A 85 8.13 -0.80 0.80
N ALA A 86 6.99 -1.31 1.31
CA ALA A 86 6.21 -0.61 2.33
C ALA A 86 7.03 -0.40 3.61
N MET A 87 7.84 -1.38 4.01
CA MET A 87 8.75 -1.27 5.15
C MET A 87 9.81 -0.19 4.92
N GLY A 88 10.45 -0.18 3.76
CA GLY A 88 11.44 0.86 3.41
C GLY A 88 10.83 2.27 3.43
N PHE A 89 9.61 2.41 2.90
CA PHE A 89 8.84 3.66 2.96
C PHE A 89 8.58 4.10 4.40
N LEU A 90 8.09 3.19 5.26
CA LEU A 90 7.84 3.45 6.68
C LEU A 90 9.12 3.83 7.43
N GLN A 91 10.23 3.15 7.14
CA GLN A 91 11.53 3.47 7.74
C GLN A 91 11.95 4.91 7.40
N HIS A 92 11.80 5.32 6.15
CA HIS A 92 12.12 6.68 5.74
C HIS A 92 11.20 7.72 6.40
N CYS A 93 9.88 7.48 6.44
CA CYS A 93 8.94 8.33 7.16
C CYS A 93 9.33 8.50 8.62
N ARG A 94 9.72 7.41 9.29
CA ARG A 94 10.19 7.45 10.69
C ARG A 94 11.45 8.30 10.85
N THR A 95 12.42 8.17 9.95
CA THR A 95 13.66 8.97 9.97
C THR A 95 13.40 10.46 9.78
N MET A 96 12.38 10.79 8.98
CA MET A 96 11.95 12.17 8.70
C MET A 96 10.87 12.67 9.68
N GLU A 97 10.56 11.90 10.72
CA GLU A 97 9.53 12.22 11.73
C GLU A 97 8.14 12.49 11.12
N ILE A 98 7.83 11.83 10.00
CA ILE A 98 6.53 11.93 9.33
C ILE A 98 5.57 10.90 9.94
N PRO A 99 4.45 11.35 10.56
CA PRO A 99 3.52 10.43 11.20
C PRO A 99 2.82 9.51 10.18
N VAL A 100 2.88 8.20 10.43
CA VAL A 100 2.11 7.18 9.73
C VAL A 100 1.22 6.48 10.76
N PRO A 101 -0.10 6.42 10.56
CA PRO A 101 -0.85 6.74 9.33
C PRO A 101 -1.34 8.19 9.22
N ASP A 102 -1.15 9.06 10.23
CA ASP A 102 -1.86 10.34 10.38
C ASP A 102 -1.55 11.36 9.27
N ARG A 103 -0.30 11.45 8.82
CA ARG A 103 0.10 12.35 7.72
C ARG A 103 0.01 11.66 6.37
N ILE A 104 0.38 10.39 6.31
CA ILE A 104 0.32 9.56 5.12
C ILE A 104 0.12 8.11 5.53
N SER A 105 -0.87 7.45 4.97
CA SER A 105 -1.11 6.03 5.19
C SER A 105 -0.28 5.18 4.21
N ILE A 106 0.02 3.93 4.59
CA ILE A 106 0.69 2.98 3.69
C ILE A 106 0.12 1.58 3.85
N ALA A 107 0.01 0.85 2.73
CA ALA A 107 -0.35 -0.55 2.75
C ALA A 107 0.56 -1.36 1.80
N GLY A 108 0.80 -2.61 2.16
CA GLY A 108 1.67 -3.53 1.45
C GLY A 108 0.92 -4.66 0.74
N PHE A 109 1.69 -5.69 0.38
CA PHE A 109 1.21 -6.92 -0.22
C PHE A 109 2.18 -8.03 0.15
N ASP A 110 1.71 -9.19 0.55
CA ASP A 110 2.35 -10.48 0.83
C ASP A 110 2.08 -11.02 2.25
N ASP A 111 1.79 -10.17 3.24
CA ASP A 111 1.66 -10.49 4.66
C ASP A 111 2.91 -11.23 5.21
N SER A 112 4.05 -10.60 5.01
CA SER A 112 5.33 -11.11 5.47
C SER A 112 5.38 -11.20 7.01
N VAL A 113 6.11 -12.18 7.56
CA VAL A 113 6.10 -12.47 9.00
C VAL A 113 6.56 -11.32 9.91
N TRP A 114 7.30 -10.37 9.38
CA TRP A 114 7.79 -9.19 10.13
C TRP A 114 6.83 -8.01 10.16
N VAL A 115 5.82 -7.95 9.26
CA VAL A 115 4.93 -6.76 9.15
C VAL A 115 4.09 -6.50 10.40
N GLN A 116 3.87 -7.53 11.22
CA GLN A 116 3.16 -7.41 12.50
C GLN A 116 4.03 -6.83 13.61
N ARG A 117 5.36 -6.92 13.46
CA ARG A 117 6.36 -6.51 14.47
C ARG A 117 6.97 -5.15 14.14
N MET A 118 6.50 -4.48 13.10
CA MET A 118 6.91 -3.12 12.78
C MET A 118 6.35 -2.15 13.80
N GLY A 119 7.02 -1.00 13.98
CA GLY A 119 6.53 0.04 14.90
C GLY A 119 5.10 0.51 14.58
N VAL A 120 4.70 0.44 13.30
CA VAL A 120 3.33 0.58 12.82
C VAL A 120 2.97 -0.71 12.08
N PRO A 121 2.10 -1.58 12.64
CA PRO A 121 1.67 -2.82 11.99
C PRO A 121 1.04 -2.56 10.64
N LEU A 122 1.54 -3.23 9.59
CA LEU A 122 1.22 -2.94 8.20
C LEU A 122 -0.09 -3.62 7.76
N THR A 123 -1.02 -2.84 7.21
CA THR A 123 -2.17 -3.32 6.44
C THR A 123 -1.67 -3.89 5.12
N THR A 124 -2.08 -5.10 4.75
CA THR A 124 -1.53 -5.81 3.60
C THR A 124 -2.52 -6.82 3.02
N ILE A 125 -2.15 -7.46 1.92
CA ILE A 125 -2.85 -8.63 1.38
C ILE A 125 -2.06 -9.88 1.76
N HIS A 126 -2.68 -10.75 2.53
CA HIS A 126 -2.19 -12.10 2.75
C HIS A 126 -2.47 -12.98 1.53
N HIS A 127 -1.48 -13.72 1.06
CA HIS A 127 -1.68 -14.82 0.13
C HIS A 127 -1.02 -16.09 0.68
N ASP A 128 -1.76 -17.20 0.62
CA ASP A 128 -1.32 -18.45 1.17
C ASP A 128 -0.25 -19.09 0.26
N ARG A 129 1.02 -18.81 0.57
CA ARG A 129 2.17 -19.34 -0.17
C ARG A 129 2.30 -20.86 -0.04
N TYR A 130 1.86 -21.39 1.11
CA TYR A 130 1.86 -22.85 1.30
C TYR A 130 0.87 -23.51 0.33
N GLN A 131 -0.35 -22.98 0.25
CA GLN A 131 -1.37 -23.49 -0.67
C GLN A 131 -0.92 -23.39 -2.12
N VAL A 132 -0.26 -22.27 -2.51
CA VAL A 132 0.32 -22.11 -3.86
C VAL A 132 1.32 -23.24 -4.15
N GLY A 133 2.29 -23.46 -3.25
CA GLY A 133 3.29 -24.51 -3.40
C GLY A 133 2.68 -25.91 -3.42
N TYR A 134 1.74 -26.18 -2.52
CA TYR A 134 1.06 -27.46 -2.42
C TYR A 134 0.29 -27.81 -3.71
N LEU A 135 -0.53 -26.88 -4.21
CA LEU A 135 -1.30 -27.10 -5.44
C LEU A 135 -0.40 -27.23 -6.68
N ALA A 136 0.69 -26.47 -6.74
CA ALA A 136 1.67 -26.60 -7.81
C ALA A 136 2.35 -27.99 -7.80
N ALA A 137 2.72 -28.48 -6.62
CA ALA A 137 3.30 -29.82 -6.47
C ALA A 137 2.29 -30.93 -6.83
N GLN A 138 1.02 -30.80 -6.39
CA GLN A 138 -0.03 -31.74 -6.78
C GLN A 138 -0.21 -31.81 -8.30
N GLN A 139 -0.25 -30.66 -8.98
CA GLN A 139 -0.38 -30.62 -10.43
C GLN A 139 0.82 -31.30 -11.12
N LEU A 140 2.03 -31.02 -10.65
CA LEU A 140 3.23 -31.61 -11.20
C LEU A 140 3.22 -33.16 -11.04
N LEU A 141 2.87 -33.66 -9.86
CA LEU A 141 2.76 -35.11 -9.61
C LEU A 141 1.68 -35.73 -10.51
N HIS A 142 0.53 -35.11 -10.64
CA HIS A 142 -0.54 -35.60 -11.53
C HIS A 142 -0.04 -35.69 -12.99
N HIS A 143 0.69 -34.67 -13.50
CA HIS A 143 1.28 -34.74 -14.84
C HIS A 143 2.28 -35.88 -15.01
N ILE A 144 3.10 -36.11 -14.00
CA ILE A 144 4.09 -37.20 -14.01
C ILE A 144 3.40 -38.58 -14.04
N GLU A 145 2.33 -38.78 -13.24
CA GLU A 145 1.64 -40.05 -13.09
C GLU A 145 0.73 -40.38 -14.29
N THR A 146 0.06 -39.37 -14.83
CA THR A 146 -0.96 -39.59 -15.88
C THR A 146 -0.47 -39.31 -17.30
N GLY A 147 0.65 -38.59 -17.45
CA GLY A 147 1.09 -38.08 -18.75
C GLY A 147 0.22 -36.96 -19.30
N ASP A 148 -0.80 -36.52 -18.54
CA ASP A 148 -1.67 -35.41 -18.95
C ASP A 148 -0.96 -34.06 -18.74
N ALA A 149 -0.55 -33.44 -19.85
CA ALA A 149 0.18 -32.17 -19.87
C ALA A 149 -0.74 -30.95 -20.06
N HIS A 150 -2.05 -31.06 -19.84
CA HIS A 150 -2.93 -29.91 -19.98
C HIS A 150 -2.71 -28.91 -18.86
N PRO A 151 -2.26 -27.67 -19.18
CA PRO A 151 -1.98 -26.66 -18.16
C PRO A 151 -3.28 -26.20 -17.51
N GLN A 152 -3.39 -26.36 -16.21
CA GLN A 152 -4.50 -25.82 -15.44
C GLN A 152 -4.10 -24.47 -14.81
N ARG A 153 -4.99 -23.51 -14.89
CA ARG A 153 -4.82 -22.22 -14.22
C ARG A 153 -5.63 -22.18 -12.94
N ILE A 154 -4.96 -22.31 -11.81
CA ILE A 154 -5.58 -22.21 -10.49
C ILE A 154 -5.35 -20.80 -9.95
N LEU A 155 -6.43 -20.10 -9.59
CA LEU A 155 -6.37 -18.80 -8.96
C LEU A 155 -6.61 -18.93 -7.46
N ILE A 156 -5.65 -18.47 -6.67
CA ILE A 156 -5.78 -18.40 -5.21
C ILE A 156 -5.98 -16.92 -4.85
N ASN A 157 -7.11 -16.61 -4.24
CA ASN A 157 -7.43 -15.25 -3.83
C ASN A 157 -6.66 -14.88 -2.57
N GLY A 158 -6.06 -13.69 -2.56
CA GLY A 158 -5.49 -13.12 -1.35
C GLY A 158 -6.57 -12.50 -0.46
N THR A 159 -6.32 -12.51 0.86
CA THR A 159 -7.19 -11.94 1.88
C THR A 159 -6.62 -10.63 2.39
N LEU A 160 -7.45 -9.59 2.51
CA LEU A 160 -7.05 -8.33 3.12
C LEU A 160 -6.88 -8.51 4.64
N VAL A 161 -5.73 -8.07 5.14
CA VAL A 161 -5.41 -8.04 6.56
C VAL A 161 -5.25 -6.58 6.98
N VAL A 162 -6.27 -6.05 7.67
CA VAL A 162 -6.30 -4.67 8.15
C VAL A 162 -5.52 -4.57 9.45
N ARG A 163 -4.61 -3.57 9.51
CA ARG A 163 -3.81 -3.24 10.69
C ARG A 163 -3.81 -1.72 10.92
N GLN A 164 -2.73 -1.17 11.45
CA GLN A 164 -2.68 0.21 11.95
C GLN A 164 -2.06 1.22 10.97
N SER A 165 -1.53 0.79 9.83
CA SER A 165 -0.80 1.64 8.89
C SER A 165 -1.69 2.45 7.93
N VAL A 166 -3.01 2.27 8.01
CA VAL A 166 -3.98 3.01 7.22
C VAL A 166 -5.06 3.57 8.14
N THR A 167 -5.31 4.87 8.06
CA THR A 167 -6.41 5.55 8.73
C THR A 167 -7.55 5.84 7.76
N MET A 168 -8.63 6.43 8.23
CA MET A 168 -9.70 6.90 7.34
C MET A 168 -9.19 8.07 6.49
N GLY A 169 -9.42 7.99 5.18
CA GLY A 169 -9.11 9.07 4.25
C GLY A 169 -10.07 10.22 4.48
N TYR A 170 -9.57 11.32 5.02
CA TYR A 170 -10.31 12.56 4.99
C TYR A 170 -10.32 13.04 3.53
N ALA A 171 -11.52 13.16 2.92
CA ALA A 171 -11.67 14.08 1.82
C ALA A 171 -11.07 15.40 2.33
N LEU A 172 -10.15 16.01 1.57
CA LEU A 172 -9.62 17.34 1.88
C LEU A 172 -10.83 18.26 2.07
N ALA A 173 -11.34 18.35 3.29
CA ALA A 173 -12.21 19.40 3.70
C ALA A 173 -11.37 20.66 3.50
N SER A 174 -11.82 21.51 2.57
CA SER A 174 -11.32 22.83 2.31
C SER A 174 -10.71 23.42 3.58
N ALA A 175 -9.45 23.80 3.52
CA ALA A 175 -8.72 24.45 4.58
C ALA A 175 -9.44 25.75 4.99
N THR A 176 -10.38 25.63 5.89
CA THR A 176 -10.89 26.75 6.67
C THR A 176 -10.01 26.82 7.91
N THR A 177 -9.12 27.78 7.88
CA THR A 177 -8.22 28.24 8.92
C THR A 177 -8.87 28.21 10.30
N LEU A 178 -8.52 27.22 11.11
CA LEU A 178 -8.71 27.34 12.56
C LEU A 178 -7.50 28.10 13.10
N GLN A 179 -7.62 29.41 13.22
CA GLN A 179 -6.72 30.19 14.06
C GLN A 179 -6.98 29.80 15.52
N PRO A 180 -5.95 29.48 16.31
CA PRO A 180 -6.13 29.35 17.74
C PRO A 180 -6.36 30.74 18.33
N THR A 181 -7.57 30.99 18.81
CA THR A 181 -7.85 32.13 19.70
C THR A 181 -7.19 31.89 21.03
N TYR A 182 -6.03 32.46 21.25
CA TYR A 182 -5.49 32.66 22.59
C TYR A 182 -6.34 33.75 23.25
N ALA A 183 -7.22 33.35 24.18
CA ALA A 183 -7.86 34.26 25.10
C ALA A 183 -6.79 34.74 26.11
N THR A 184 -6.35 35.96 25.92
CA THR A 184 -5.64 36.71 26.96
C THR A 184 -6.68 37.24 27.94
N GLU A 185 -6.84 36.58 29.08
CA GLU A 185 -7.40 37.23 30.26
C GLU A 185 -6.28 37.50 31.26
N GLY A 186 -5.75 38.69 31.15
CA GLY A 186 -5.01 39.32 32.21
C GLY A 186 -5.96 40.26 32.96
N GLY A 187 -6.02 40.09 34.25
CA GLY A 187 -6.83 40.97 35.11
C GLY A 187 -6.61 40.70 36.57
N PHE A 188 -5.40 40.93 37.06
CA PHE A 188 -5.20 41.12 38.51
C PHE A 188 -5.62 42.55 38.85
N ARG A 189 -6.65 42.68 39.67
CA ARG A 189 -6.89 43.89 40.49
C ARG A 189 -7.20 43.45 41.94
N ARG A 190 -6.27 43.88 42.81
CA ARG A 190 -6.34 44.24 44.26
C ARG A 190 -7.06 43.25 45.17
#